data_e95dc77e83b4ce2ba407169da2600e79
#
_entry.id   e95dc77e83b4ce2ba407169da2600e79
#
_cell.length_a   1.000
_cell.length_b   1.000
_cell.length_c   1.000
_cell.angle_alpha   90.00
_cell.angle_beta   90.00
_cell.angle_gamma   90.00
#
_symmetry.space_group_name_H-M   'P 1'
#
loop_
_entity.id
_entity.type
_entity.pdbx_description
1 polymer ?
#
loop_
_entity_poly.entity_id
_entity_poly.type
_entity_poly.pdbx_seq_one_letter_code
_entity_poly.pdbx_strand_id
1 'polypeptide(L)'
;MAVRIFRNSFGGGEISNTMYARVDDAKNQTGLAKCKNFIVEPQGPVFRRPGFEYVAHAKYSDKKCRLIPFLFSLDQTMVLEVGHKYIRFHTHKQTLMSGNAPYEITTPYEEADLFELSFVQSIDVITIAHINYPTKTLRRHGATDWRLENVNFNTTLSAPTGLAVIQTIGPDVEDKNKGLFKRKYGVTALNADASEESPLSATVEIDCNPFADGAYNTLTWNAVPGAAMYRVYRNVGGVYSYIGQTSETSIIDDAISPDSGITPPRYDSEITSGYPGTVSYFDQRKIFAGTRTKPQYIWMTAAGSENSMAYHLPVQATDRISARIYARDVNRIRHLVPLSRLILLTASGCWVVGTTDTDALTPESISFKAQNAEGASSVNPVVVNSACVYAAARGGHLREMGYSYERGGFISGDLCLRAPHLFDHKTVIDIAYSKAPNPIIWSVSSDGVLVAFTYIPEQQIGAFSTIETRGSFESVTVVSEGYEDIPYVVTCRRINGQTVRFIERMHEVQSPSRAESCYVDCAGFYQGNPTKTITGLSWLEGEIVSILADGYVVPDQNAVGG
;
A
#
# COMPACT_ATOMS: atom_id res chain seq x y z
N MET A 1 -51.39 29.05 7.92
CA MET A 1 -51.09 27.84 8.73
C MET A 1 -49.58 27.66 8.73
N ALA A 2 -48.96 27.63 9.89
CA ALA A 2 -47.55 27.27 9.99
C ALA A 2 -47.42 25.75 9.83
N VAL A 3 -46.81 25.26 8.77
CA VAL A 3 -46.52 23.83 8.59
C VAL A 3 -45.34 23.49 9.50
N ARG A 4 -45.60 22.68 10.53
CA ARG A 4 -44.52 22.13 11.37
C ARG A 4 -43.92 20.93 10.65
N ILE A 5 -42.68 21.07 10.21
CA ILE A 5 -41.91 19.97 9.65
C ILE A 5 -41.19 19.28 10.81
N PHE A 6 -41.42 17.98 10.95
CA PHE A 6 -40.73 17.14 11.92
C PHE A 6 -39.57 16.44 11.24
N ARG A 7 -38.35 16.57 11.77
CA ARG A 7 -37.15 15.84 11.28
C ARG A 7 -36.81 14.77 12.29
N ASN A 8 -36.86 13.52 11.85
CA ASN A 8 -36.61 12.35 12.70
C ASN A 8 -35.15 11.87 12.67
N SER A 9 -34.35 12.36 11.73
CA SER A 9 -32.97 11.91 11.49
C SER A 9 -32.21 13.00 10.80
N PHE A 10 -30.89 13.00 10.96
CA PHE A 10 -29.93 13.83 10.24
C PHE A 10 -29.03 13.01 9.30
N GLY A 11 -29.44 11.77 8.97
CA GLY A 11 -28.69 10.83 8.13
C GLY A 11 -28.42 11.29 6.69
N GLY A 12 -28.94 12.45 6.26
CA GLY A 12 -28.57 13.12 5.02
C GLY A 12 -27.28 13.94 5.11
N GLY A 13 -26.83 14.27 6.34
CA GLY A 13 -25.65 15.10 6.56
C GLY A 13 -25.77 16.52 6.00
N GLU A 14 -24.66 17.19 5.76
CA GLU A 14 -24.63 18.50 5.12
C GLU A 14 -24.99 18.39 3.64
N ILE A 15 -25.97 19.14 3.19
CA ILE A 15 -26.43 19.19 1.80
C ILE A 15 -26.30 20.61 1.23
N SER A 16 -26.02 20.69 -0.07
CA SER A 16 -25.91 21.95 -0.77
C SER A 16 -27.22 22.75 -0.76
N ASN A 17 -27.13 24.05 -0.71
CA ASN A 17 -28.27 24.96 -0.86
C ASN A 17 -28.98 24.77 -2.22
N THR A 18 -28.30 24.32 -3.25
CA THR A 18 -28.86 23.98 -4.56
C THR A 18 -29.87 22.82 -4.50
N MET A 19 -29.80 21.99 -3.43
CA MET A 19 -30.67 20.85 -3.19
C MET A 19 -31.97 21.23 -2.42
N TYR A 20 -32.09 22.46 -1.90
CA TYR A 20 -33.22 22.83 -1.03
C TYR A 20 -34.58 22.72 -1.70
N ALA A 21 -34.65 22.94 -3.00
CA ALA A 21 -35.86 22.81 -3.80
C ALA A 21 -36.20 21.35 -4.19
N ARG A 22 -35.27 20.41 -3.99
CA ARG A 22 -35.43 19.00 -4.37
C ARG A 22 -36.19 18.22 -3.30
N VAL A 23 -37.49 18.54 -3.14
CA VAL A 23 -38.39 17.87 -2.17
C VAL A 23 -38.66 16.41 -2.56
N ASP A 24 -38.36 16.03 -3.79
CA ASP A 24 -38.44 14.68 -4.33
C ASP A 24 -37.29 13.78 -3.85
N ASP A 25 -36.17 14.34 -3.40
CA ASP A 25 -35.07 13.57 -2.81
C ASP A 25 -35.34 13.33 -1.30
N ALA A 26 -35.54 12.06 -0.93
CA ALA A 26 -35.77 11.66 0.46
C ALA A 26 -34.67 12.13 1.42
N LYS A 27 -33.42 12.25 0.95
CA LYS A 27 -32.28 12.74 1.74
C LYS A 27 -32.40 14.23 2.08
N ASN A 28 -33.13 15.02 1.29
CA ASN A 28 -33.35 16.41 1.59
C ASN A 28 -34.12 16.60 2.93
N GLN A 29 -35.02 15.67 3.23
CA GLN A 29 -35.80 15.72 4.49
C GLN A 29 -34.95 15.45 5.74
N THR A 30 -33.87 14.70 5.60
CA THR A 30 -32.92 14.36 6.67
C THR A 30 -31.61 15.14 6.59
N GLY A 31 -31.49 16.06 5.64
CA GLY A 31 -30.28 16.87 5.42
C GLY A 31 -30.20 18.09 6.35
N LEU A 32 -28.99 18.54 6.56
CA LEU A 32 -28.64 19.75 7.30
C LEU A 32 -28.11 20.83 6.34
N ALA A 33 -28.46 22.08 6.58
CA ALA A 33 -27.91 23.21 5.84
C ALA A 33 -26.41 23.39 6.14
N LYS A 34 -25.99 23.03 7.35
CA LYS A 34 -24.59 23.03 7.80
C LYS A 34 -24.41 21.98 8.90
N CYS A 35 -23.34 21.19 8.77
CA CYS A 35 -22.95 20.19 9.77
C CYS A 35 -21.45 20.32 10.05
N LYS A 36 -21.12 21.28 10.94
CA LYS A 36 -19.73 21.64 11.25
C LYS A 36 -19.35 21.16 12.65
N ASN A 37 -18.22 20.43 12.75
CA ASN A 37 -17.70 19.85 14.00
C ASN A 37 -18.67 18.89 14.69
N PHE A 38 -19.51 18.22 13.90
CA PHE A 38 -20.36 17.13 14.31
C PHE A 38 -20.11 15.91 13.43
N ILE A 39 -20.36 14.75 13.96
CA ILE A 39 -20.35 13.47 13.25
C ILE A 39 -21.80 12.97 13.19
N VAL A 40 -22.20 12.49 12.04
CA VAL A 40 -23.52 11.89 11.84
C VAL A 40 -23.41 10.40 12.12
N GLU A 41 -24.19 9.90 13.06
CA GLU A 41 -24.27 8.47 13.33
C GLU A 41 -25.12 7.73 12.29
N PRO A 42 -24.84 6.44 12.04
CA PRO A 42 -25.65 5.63 11.12
C PRO A 42 -27.13 5.59 11.48
N GLN A 43 -27.47 5.65 12.77
CA GLN A 43 -28.83 5.63 13.29
C GLN A 43 -29.59 6.94 13.07
N GLY A 44 -28.90 8.01 12.67
CA GLY A 44 -29.49 9.30 12.32
C GLY A 44 -29.24 10.46 13.26
N PRO A 45 -28.86 10.30 14.54
CA PRO A 45 -28.49 11.43 15.38
C PRO A 45 -27.14 12.03 14.94
N VAL A 46 -26.85 13.21 15.48
CA VAL A 46 -25.53 13.86 15.34
C VAL A 46 -24.96 14.11 16.73
N PHE A 47 -23.67 13.88 16.88
CA PHE A 47 -22.96 14.21 18.11
C PHE A 47 -21.77 15.11 17.81
N ARG A 48 -21.37 15.89 18.81
CA ARG A 48 -20.18 16.71 18.71
C ARG A 48 -18.95 15.80 18.58
N ARG A 49 -18.11 16.04 17.57
CA ARG A 49 -16.89 15.27 17.41
C ARG A 49 -15.98 15.37 18.64
N PRO A 50 -15.23 14.34 18.98
CA PRO A 50 -14.14 14.42 19.94
C PRO A 50 -13.10 15.46 19.51
N GLY A 51 -12.36 15.99 20.46
CA GLY A 51 -11.22 16.87 20.22
C GLY A 51 -10.01 16.13 19.67
N PHE A 52 -9.00 16.90 19.31
CA PHE A 52 -7.69 16.35 18.90
C PHE A 52 -6.68 16.53 20.03
N GLU A 53 -6.01 15.45 20.40
CA GLU A 53 -4.95 15.40 21.38
C GLU A 53 -3.62 15.68 20.69
N TYR A 54 -2.79 16.51 21.31
CA TYR A 54 -1.42 16.72 20.86
C TYR A 54 -0.57 15.45 21.12
N VAL A 55 0.15 15.00 20.09
CA VAL A 55 1.08 13.86 20.19
C VAL A 55 2.52 14.35 20.09
N ALA A 56 2.84 15.13 19.06
CA ALA A 56 4.21 15.59 18.85
C ALA A 56 4.26 16.80 17.90
N HIS A 57 5.39 17.52 17.93
CA HIS A 57 5.79 18.38 16.84
C HIS A 57 6.27 17.54 15.66
N ALA A 58 5.85 17.87 14.44
CA ALA A 58 6.52 17.40 13.25
C ALA A 58 8.00 17.84 13.28
N LYS A 59 8.91 17.03 12.72
CA LYS A 59 10.36 17.34 12.74
C LYS A 59 10.66 18.73 12.18
N TYR A 60 9.99 19.11 11.10
CA TYR A 60 10.15 20.41 10.45
C TYR A 60 8.82 21.17 10.45
N SER A 61 8.78 22.30 11.14
CA SER A 61 7.58 23.12 11.20
C SER A 61 7.29 23.88 9.89
N ASP A 62 8.28 24.06 9.04
CA ASP A 62 8.19 24.73 7.73
C ASP A 62 7.85 23.80 6.57
N LYS A 63 7.92 22.48 6.78
CA LYS A 63 7.69 21.46 5.74
C LYS A 63 6.51 20.57 6.06
N LYS A 64 5.77 20.21 5.00
CA LYS A 64 4.68 19.24 5.12
C LYS A 64 5.23 17.84 5.40
N CYS A 65 4.46 17.06 6.14
CA CYS A 65 4.66 15.64 6.31
C CYS A 65 3.35 14.90 6.03
N ARG A 66 3.46 13.61 5.74
CA ARG A 66 2.34 12.72 5.49
C ARG A 66 2.32 11.62 6.52
N LEU A 67 1.12 11.23 6.96
CA LEU A 67 0.93 10.12 7.87
C LEU A 67 0.61 8.85 7.09
N ILE A 68 1.27 7.75 7.45
CA ILE A 68 1.03 6.42 6.88
C ILE A 68 0.73 5.45 8.02
N PRO A 69 -0.32 4.61 7.93
CA PRO A 69 -0.64 3.65 8.98
C PRO A 69 0.29 2.44 8.89
N PHE A 70 0.60 1.85 10.04
CA PHE A 70 1.25 0.55 10.16
C PHE A 70 0.51 -0.30 11.18
N LEU A 71 -0.01 -1.44 10.75
CA LEU A 71 -0.85 -2.34 11.52
C LEU A 71 -0.15 -3.69 11.66
N PHE A 72 0.60 -3.90 12.72
CA PHE A 72 1.25 -5.18 12.97
C PHE A 72 0.31 -6.21 13.61
N SER A 73 -0.46 -5.76 14.61
CA SER A 73 -1.55 -6.51 15.24
C SER A 73 -2.63 -5.53 15.70
N LEU A 74 -3.73 -6.01 16.25
CA LEU A 74 -4.80 -5.16 16.80
C LEU A 74 -4.31 -4.23 17.92
N ASP A 75 -3.31 -4.68 18.70
CA ASP A 75 -2.77 -3.93 19.84
C ASP A 75 -1.42 -3.24 19.53
N GLN A 76 -0.82 -3.53 18.38
CA GLN A 76 0.46 -2.97 17.98
C GLN A 76 0.31 -2.23 16.66
N THR A 77 -0.18 -1.02 16.77
CA THR A 77 -0.38 -0.12 15.66
C THR A 77 0.56 1.08 15.79
N MET A 78 0.99 1.61 14.67
CA MET A 78 1.85 2.78 14.61
C MET A 78 1.40 3.72 13.51
N VAL A 79 1.68 4.98 13.71
CA VAL A 79 1.57 6.02 12.69
C VAL A 79 2.96 6.45 12.28
N LEU A 80 3.26 6.34 11.00
CA LEU A 80 4.52 6.77 10.43
C LEU A 80 4.39 8.22 9.97
N GLU A 81 5.14 9.12 10.59
CA GLU A 81 5.34 10.49 10.13
C GLU A 81 6.41 10.47 9.04
N VAL A 82 5.98 10.50 7.78
CA VAL A 82 6.88 10.53 6.62
C VAL A 82 7.09 11.99 6.22
N GLY A 83 8.29 12.49 6.41
CA GLY A 83 8.65 13.87 6.10
C GLY A 83 9.84 13.96 5.16
N HIS A 84 10.34 15.19 4.97
CA HIS A 84 11.48 15.46 4.09
C HIS A 84 12.74 14.71 4.57
N LYS A 85 13.05 13.61 3.89
CA LYS A 85 14.23 12.74 4.12
C LYS A 85 14.24 12.00 5.46
N TYR A 86 13.08 11.79 6.10
CA TYR A 86 12.99 11.02 7.33
C TYR A 86 11.64 10.30 7.47
N ILE A 87 11.59 9.30 8.36
CA ILE A 87 10.38 8.73 8.94
C ILE A 87 10.55 8.69 10.46
N ARG A 88 9.54 9.16 11.21
CA ARG A 88 9.34 8.99 12.64
C ARG A 88 8.14 8.12 12.92
N PHE A 89 8.06 7.63 14.13
CA PHE A 89 7.06 6.62 14.52
C PHE A 89 6.31 7.10 15.76
N HIS A 90 4.98 7.05 15.69
CA HIS A 90 4.10 7.40 16.79
C HIS A 90 3.19 6.22 17.11
N THR A 91 2.92 5.98 18.39
CA THR A 91 2.02 4.91 18.85
C THR A 91 1.41 5.31 20.19
N HIS A 92 0.13 5.02 20.41
CA HIS A 92 -0.56 5.23 21.68
C HIS A 92 -0.26 6.61 22.33
N LYS A 93 -0.51 7.68 21.58
CA LYS A 93 -0.32 9.08 22.01
C LYS A 93 1.15 9.52 22.24
N GLN A 94 2.13 8.71 21.84
CA GLN A 94 3.54 9.00 22.09
C GLN A 94 4.40 8.81 20.83
N THR A 95 5.48 9.56 20.76
CA THR A 95 6.54 9.33 19.77
C THR A 95 7.49 8.24 20.27
N LEU A 96 7.86 7.31 19.41
CA LEU A 96 8.85 6.30 19.69
C LEU A 96 10.21 6.96 19.92
N MET A 97 10.85 6.65 21.05
CA MET A 97 12.12 7.25 21.46
C MET A 97 13.29 6.26 21.34
N SER A 98 14.46 6.79 21.01
CA SER A 98 15.74 6.10 21.11
C SER A 98 16.65 6.91 22.03
N GLY A 99 16.78 6.47 23.28
CA GLY A 99 17.36 7.30 24.34
C GLY A 99 16.51 8.54 24.60
N ASN A 100 17.11 9.72 24.51
CA ASN A 100 16.43 11.01 24.77
C ASN A 100 15.94 11.73 23.49
N ALA A 101 16.05 11.09 22.31
CA ALA A 101 15.63 11.67 21.03
C ALA A 101 14.56 10.82 20.36
N PRO A 102 13.67 11.43 19.56
CA PRO A 102 12.75 10.69 18.71
C PRO A 102 13.49 9.69 17.81
N TYR A 103 13.01 8.45 17.80
CA TYR A 103 13.53 7.44 16.88
C TYR A 103 13.12 7.80 15.45
N GLU A 104 14.10 7.86 14.56
CA GLU A 104 13.87 8.19 13.17
C GLU A 104 14.82 7.41 12.25
N ILE A 105 14.38 7.19 11.01
CA ILE A 105 15.19 6.62 9.94
C ILE A 105 15.28 7.61 8.78
N THR A 106 16.38 7.54 8.04
CA THR A 106 16.62 8.38 6.86
C THR A 106 15.95 7.78 5.62
N THR A 107 15.34 8.63 4.80
CA THR A 107 14.73 8.26 3.52
C THR A 107 15.22 9.13 2.37
N PRO A 108 15.07 8.71 1.12
CA PRO A 108 15.41 9.54 -0.03
C PRO A 108 14.31 10.56 -0.40
N TYR A 109 13.10 10.44 0.14
CA TYR A 109 11.91 11.17 -0.29
C TYR A 109 11.96 12.64 0.12
N GLU A 110 11.62 13.52 -0.82
CA GLU A 110 11.51 14.95 -0.58
C GLU A 110 10.06 15.36 -0.29
N GLU A 111 9.85 16.55 0.25
CA GLU A 111 8.51 17.06 0.60
C GLU A 111 7.51 16.96 -0.55
N ALA A 112 7.94 17.28 -1.78
CA ALA A 112 7.09 17.25 -2.97
C ALA A 112 6.61 15.85 -3.36
N ASP A 113 7.31 14.80 -2.93
CA ASP A 113 7.03 13.42 -3.31
C ASP A 113 6.08 12.69 -2.35
N LEU A 114 5.92 13.21 -1.12
CA LEU A 114 5.30 12.48 -0.01
C LEU A 114 3.86 12.02 -0.30
N PHE A 115 3.06 12.87 -0.94
CA PHE A 115 1.67 12.55 -1.26
C PHE A 115 1.50 11.71 -2.54
N GLU A 116 2.58 11.49 -3.29
CA GLU A 116 2.60 10.58 -4.44
C GLU A 116 3.15 9.18 -4.09
N LEU A 117 3.59 8.95 -2.84
CA LEU A 117 4.02 7.64 -2.38
C LEU A 117 2.85 6.65 -2.41
N SER A 118 3.01 5.57 -3.15
CA SER A 118 2.13 4.40 -3.09
C SER A 118 2.75 3.36 -2.18
N PHE A 119 1.95 2.78 -1.31
CA PHE A 119 2.45 1.80 -0.34
C PHE A 119 1.43 0.68 -0.13
N VAL A 120 1.94 -0.48 0.20
CA VAL A 120 1.16 -1.63 0.62
C VAL A 120 1.89 -2.35 1.73
N GLN A 121 1.14 -2.77 2.74
CA GLN A 121 1.67 -3.52 3.87
C GLN A 121 1.35 -5.01 3.74
N SER A 122 2.31 -5.83 4.10
CA SER A 122 2.15 -7.27 4.33
C SER A 122 2.87 -7.63 5.63
N ILE A 123 2.11 -7.98 6.67
CA ILE A 123 2.60 -8.29 8.02
C ILE A 123 3.49 -7.15 8.56
N ASP A 124 4.80 -7.37 8.65
CA ASP A 124 5.82 -6.47 9.21
C ASP A 124 6.60 -5.66 8.16
N VAL A 125 6.17 -5.73 6.90
CA VAL A 125 6.84 -5.09 5.76
C VAL A 125 5.90 -4.14 5.03
N ILE A 126 6.30 -2.88 4.86
CA ILE A 126 5.67 -1.95 3.92
C ILE A 126 6.54 -1.87 2.67
N THR A 127 5.95 -2.18 1.51
CA THR A 127 6.58 -1.88 0.21
C THR A 127 6.14 -0.49 -0.23
N ILE A 128 7.10 0.36 -0.55
CA ILE A 128 6.88 1.75 -0.97
C ILE A 128 7.35 1.91 -2.43
N ALA A 129 6.46 2.39 -3.28
CA ALA A 129 6.72 2.68 -4.68
C ALA A 129 6.55 4.17 -4.98
N HIS A 130 7.44 4.70 -5.80
CA HIS A 130 7.38 6.07 -6.31
C HIS A 130 8.13 6.17 -7.64
N ILE A 131 7.59 6.93 -8.58
CA ILE A 131 8.09 7.01 -9.97
C ILE A 131 9.51 7.56 -10.11
N ASN A 132 10.01 8.28 -9.10
CA ASN A 132 11.33 8.90 -9.09
C ASN A 132 12.38 8.13 -8.29
N TYR A 133 11.97 7.11 -7.53
CA TYR A 133 12.86 6.40 -6.60
C TYR A 133 12.77 4.88 -6.79
N PRO A 134 13.86 4.14 -6.55
CA PRO A 134 13.81 2.69 -6.47
C PRO A 134 12.73 2.24 -5.48
N THR A 135 11.98 1.21 -5.83
CA THR A 135 11.03 0.59 -4.90
C THR A 135 11.76 0.12 -3.65
N LYS A 136 11.22 0.45 -2.49
CA LYS A 136 11.82 0.11 -1.19
C LYS A 136 10.87 -0.70 -0.34
N THR A 137 11.43 -1.54 0.50
CA THR A 137 10.75 -2.18 1.63
C THR A 137 11.18 -1.52 2.92
N LEU A 138 10.22 -1.15 3.74
CA LEU A 138 10.42 -0.75 5.12
C LEU A 138 10.02 -1.93 6.00
N ARG A 139 11.00 -2.55 6.65
CA ARG A 139 10.81 -3.75 7.48
C ARG A 139 11.06 -3.45 8.95
N ARG A 140 10.15 -3.93 9.80
CA ARG A 140 10.29 -3.88 11.25
C ARG A 140 11.03 -5.12 11.75
N HIS A 141 12.20 -4.95 12.35
CA HIS A 141 12.96 -6.01 13.02
C HIS A 141 12.80 -5.94 14.54
N GLY A 142 12.45 -4.77 15.08
CA GLY A 142 12.24 -4.53 16.50
C GLY A 142 11.51 -3.20 16.73
N ALA A 143 11.28 -2.85 17.97
CA ALA A 143 10.61 -1.59 18.32
C ALA A 143 11.37 -0.37 17.75
N THR A 144 12.69 -0.36 17.87
CA THR A 144 13.60 0.69 17.39
C THR A 144 14.61 0.15 16.38
N ASP A 145 14.28 -0.90 15.63
CA ASP A 145 15.08 -1.42 14.52
C ASP A 145 14.19 -1.56 13.28
N TRP A 146 14.17 -0.50 12.49
CA TRP A 146 13.48 -0.45 11.22
C TRP A 146 14.48 -0.23 10.10
N ARG A 147 14.35 -0.98 9.01
CA ARG A 147 15.29 -0.92 7.89
C ARG A 147 14.55 -0.61 6.60
N LEU A 148 15.08 0.38 5.87
CA LEU A 148 14.56 0.80 4.56
C LEU A 148 15.53 0.33 3.47
N GLU A 149 15.17 -0.72 2.75
CA GLU A 149 16.02 -1.39 1.78
C GLU A 149 15.42 -1.32 0.37
N ASN A 150 16.25 -1.43 -0.66
CA ASN A 150 15.76 -1.54 -2.03
C ASN A 150 15.19 -2.94 -2.27
N VAL A 151 14.07 -3.02 -2.98
CA VAL A 151 13.53 -4.30 -3.45
C VAL A 151 14.47 -4.90 -4.47
N ASN A 152 14.88 -6.14 -4.24
CA ASN A 152 15.57 -6.95 -5.23
C ASN A 152 14.56 -7.78 -6.02
N PHE A 153 14.44 -7.52 -7.31
CA PHE A 153 13.55 -8.25 -8.22
C PHE A 153 14.17 -9.52 -8.81
N ASN A 154 15.45 -9.73 -8.55
CA ASN A 154 16.19 -10.93 -8.93
C ASN A 154 16.26 -11.88 -7.74
N THR A 155 16.75 -13.10 -7.97
CA THR A 155 17.08 -14.03 -6.89
C THR A 155 18.26 -13.53 -6.05
N THR A 156 18.32 -13.97 -4.81
CA THR A 156 19.47 -13.77 -3.92
C THR A 156 20.60 -14.74 -4.20
N LEU A 157 20.30 -15.87 -4.87
CA LEU A 157 21.26 -16.90 -5.22
C LEU A 157 22.07 -16.52 -6.46
N SER A 158 23.38 -16.62 -6.39
CA SER A 158 24.25 -16.46 -7.54
C SER A 158 24.26 -17.73 -8.41
N ALA A 159 24.47 -17.54 -9.72
CA ALA A 159 24.65 -18.68 -10.62
C ALA A 159 25.86 -19.53 -10.22
N PRO A 160 25.79 -20.87 -10.26
CA PRO A 160 26.94 -21.74 -10.03
C PRO A 160 28.10 -21.42 -10.97
N THR A 161 29.31 -21.54 -10.46
CA THR A 161 30.55 -21.29 -11.21
C THR A 161 31.39 -22.55 -11.30
N GLY A 162 32.38 -22.56 -12.19
CA GLY A 162 33.32 -23.68 -12.30
C GLY A 162 32.69 -24.95 -12.87
N LEU A 163 31.56 -24.85 -13.61
CA LEU A 163 30.94 -26.02 -14.24
C LEU A 163 31.94 -26.67 -15.21
N ALA A 164 32.19 -27.94 -14.98
CA ALA A 164 33.03 -28.82 -15.81
C ALA A 164 32.30 -30.11 -16.12
N VAL A 165 32.65 -30.73 -17.23
CA VAL A 165 32.09 -32.02 -17.66
C VAL A 165 33.20 -32.93 -18.17
N ILE A 166 33.17 -34.19 -17.73
CA ILE A 166 34.12 -35.23 -18.16
C ILE A 166 33.31 -36.45 -18.54
N GLN A 167 33.62 -37.01 -19.74
CA GLN A 167 33.04 -38.28 -20.16
C GLN A 167 33.87 -39.44 -19.65
N THR A 168 33.22 -40.44 -19.10
CA THR A 168 33.76 -41.80 -18.86
C THR A 168 33.12 -42.72 -19.85
N ILE A 169 33.92 -43.60 -20.46
CA ILE A 169 33.51 -44.67 -21.42
C ILE A 169 34.03 -45.99 -20.91
N GLY A 170 33.30 -47.06 -21.10
CA GLY A 170 33.71 -48.41 -20.73
C GLY A 170 35.06 -48.81 -21.36
N PRO A 171 35.81 -49.69 -20.68
CA PRO A 171 37.15 -50.11 -21.14
C PRO A 171 37.15 -50.84 -22.47
N ASP A 172 36.07 -51.50 -22.85
CA ASP A 172 35.97 -52.39 -24.00
C ASP A 172 35.55 -51.66 -25.30
N VAL A 173 35.46 -50.33 -25.31
CA VAL A 173 35.12 -49.55 -26.50
C VAL A 173 36.37 -49.32 -27.35
N GLU A 174 36.44 -49.96 -28.55
CA GLU A 174 37.58 -49.91 -29.44
C GLU A 174 37.87 -48.51 -29.99
N ASP A 175 36.84 -47.71 -30.32
CA ASP A 175 36.98 -46.35 -30.85
C ASP A 175 36.15 -45.36 -30.05
N LYS A 176 36.81 -44.69 -29.10
CA LYS A 176 36.19 -43.69 -28.20
C LYS A 176 35.75 -42.40 -28.91
N ASN A 177 36.21 -42.18 -30.12
CA ASN A 177 35.90 -40.96 -30.90
C ASN A 177 34.82 -41.18 -31.96
N LYS A 178 34.23 -42.33 -32.04
CA LYS A 178 33.18 -42.67 -33.00
C LYS A 178 31.77 -42.33 -32.43
N GLY A 179 30.95 -41.71 -33.25
CA GLY A 179 29.56 -41.38 -32.87
C GLY A 179 29.44 -40.25 -31.85
N LEU A 180 30.31 -39.26 -31.94
CA LEU A 180 30.29 -38.12 -31.04
C LEU A 180 29.10 -37.21 -31.30
N PHE A 181 28.45 -36.79 -30.22
CA PHE A 181 27.38 -35.82 -30.19
C PHE A 181 27.80 -34.65 -29.33
N LYS A 182 27.44 -33.43 -29.72
CA LYS A 182 27.59 -32.25 -28.87
C LYS A 182 26.55 -32.21 -27.79
N ARG A 183 26.96 -32.26 -26.54
CA ARG A 183 26.09 -32.02 -25.37
C ARG A 183 26.51 -30.77 -24.67
N LYS A 184 25.53 -29.93 -24.33
CA LYS A 184 25.76 -28.67 -23.63
C LYS A 184 24.95 -28.66 -22.35
N TYR A 185 25.60 -28.31 -21.24
CA TYR A 185 25.03 -28.37 -19.91
C TYR A 185 25.05 -27.02 -19.22
N GLY A 186 24.15 -26.84 -18.27
CA GLY A 186 24.11 -25.73 -17.34
C GLY A 186 23.48 -26.17 -16.01
N VAL A 187 23.79 -25.45 -14.96
CA VAL A 187 23.35 -25.76 -13.59
C VAL A 187 22.78 -24.51 -12.95
N THR A 188 21.73 -24.69 -12.15
CA THR A 188 21.17 -23.66 -11.26
C THR A 188 21.28 -24.11 -9.81
N ALA A 189 21.23 -23.14 -8.89
CA ALA A 189 21.21 -23.38 -7.45
C ALA A 189 19.82 -23.05 -6.88
N LEU A 190 19.34 -23.82 -5.91
CA LEU A 190 18.06 -23.62 -5.20
C LEU A 190 18.31 -23.45 -3.71
N ASN A 191 17.50 -22.61 -3.07
CA ASN A 191 17.45 -22.53 -1.60
C ASN A 191 16.75 -23.76 -0.98
N ALA A 192 16.68 -23.82 0.36
CA ALA A 192 16.23 -25.00 1.08
C ALA A 192 14.75 -25.34 0.85
N ASP A 193 13.90 -24.36 0.64
CA ASP A 193 12.46 -24.51 0.38
C ASP A 193 12.10 -24.49 -1.12
N ALA A 194 13.13 -24.43 -2.00
CA ALA A 194 13.00 -24.34 -3.45
C ALA A 194 12.15 -23.14 -3.94
N SER A 195 11.98 -22.13 -3.10
CA SER A 195 11.26 -20.89 -3.47
C SER A 195 12.07 -19.96 -4.34
N GLU A 196 13.41 -20.06 -4.31
CA GLU A 196 14.31 -19.32 -5.17
C GLU A 196 15.23 -20.25 -5.96
N GLU A 197 15.37 -19.97 -7.24
CA GLU A 197 16.31 -20.62 -8.15
C GLU A 197 17.24 -19.58 -8.77
N SER A 198 18.54 -19.87 -8.87
CA SER A 198 19.51 -18.96 -9.46
C SER A 198 19.38 -18.89 -10.99
N PRO A 199 19.93 -17.85 -11.64
CA PRO A 199 20.17 -17.92 -13.08
C PRO A 199 21.02 -19.12 -13.45
N LEU A 200 20.89 -19.55 -14.71
CA LEU A 200 21.72 -20.63 -15.26
C LEU A 200 23.21 -20.26 -15.22
N SER A 201 24.05 -21.20 -14.83
CA SER A 201 25.50 -21.06 -14.87
C SER A 201 26.05 -20.72 -16.28
N ALA A 202 27.31 -20.31 -16.37
CA ALA A 202 28.04 -20.42 -17.61
C ALA A 202 27.97 -21.88 -18.11
N THR A 203 27.68 -22.05 -19.38
CA THR A 203 27.43 -23.39 -19.96
C THR A 203 28.72 -24.05 -20.42
N VAL A 204 28.79 -25.35 -20.28
CA VAL A 204 29.91 -26.17 -20.76
C VAL A 204 29.42 -27.07 -21.89
N GLU A 205 30.28 -27.25 -22.91
CA GLU A 205 30.01 -28.12 -24.07
C GLU A 205 31.04 -29.24 -24.11
N ILE A 206 30.62 -30.45 -24.47
CA ILE A 206 31.47 -31.62 -24.64
C ILE A 206 31.02 -32.41 -25.87
N ASP A 207 32.00 -32.85 -26.66
CA ASP A 207 31.78 -33.86 -27.67
C ASP A 207 31.91 -35.24 -27.02
N CYS A 208 30.81 -35.99 -26.95
CA CYS A 208 30.71 -37.24 -26.23
C CYS A 208 29.90 -38.29 -27.01
N ASN A 209 30.18 -39.55 -26.75
CA ASN A 209 29.39 -40.67 -27.26
C ASN A 209 28.48 -41.19 -26.11
N PRO A 210 27.24 -40.76 -26.01
CA PRO A 210 26.34 -41.16 -24.91
C PRO A 210 25.79 -42.60 -25.04
N PHE A 211 26.01 -43.25 -26.16
CA PHE A 211 25.49 -44.59 -26.47
C PHE A 211 26.58 -45.66 -26.47
N ALA A 212 27.81 -45.29 -26.16
CA ALA A 212 28.87 -46.26 -25.97
C ALA A 212 28.63 -47.06 -24.68
N ASP A 213 29.06 -48.31 -24.66
CA ASP A 213 28.87 -49.16 -23.49
C ASP A 213 29.61 -48.58 -22.27
N GLY A 214 28.88 -48.53 -21.13
CA GLY A 214 29.39 -47.90 -19.91
C GLY A 214 29.67 -46.40 -19.98
N ALA A 215 29.13 -45.69 -20.99
CA ALA A 215 29.35 -44.25 -21.15
C ALA A 215 28.46 -43.42 -20.24
N TYR A 216 29.07 -42.45 -19.55
CA TYR A 216 28.37 -41.42 -18.80
C TYR A 216 29.16 -40.12 -18.71
N ASN A 217 28.47 -39.02 -18.49
CA ASN A 217 29.11 -37.73 -18.28
C ASN A 217 29.02 -37.35 -16.79
N THR A 218 30.16 -37.06 -16.18
CA THR A 218 30.22 -36.52 -14.82
C THR A 218 30.35 -35.00 -14.91
N LEU A 219 29.39 -34.30 -14.32
CA LEU A 219 29.38 -32.87 -14.16
C LEU A 219 29.78 -32.47 -12.74
N THR A 220 30.60 -31.44 -12.63
CA THR A 220 31.03 -30.87 -11.34
C THR A 220 30.97 -29.35 -11.38
N TRP A 221 30.71 -28.72 -10.24
CA TRP A 221 30.66 -27.26 -10.11
C TRP A 221 31.06 -26.80 -8.71
N ASN A 222 31.24 -25.49 -8.51
CA ASN A 222 31.53 -24.91 -7.21
C ASN A 222 30.24 -24.71 -6.41
N ALA A 223 30.31 -24.94 -5.10
CA ALA A 223 29.21 -24.68 -4.19
C ALA A 223 28.81 -23.19 -4.18
N VAL A 224 27.50 -22.93 -4.10
CA VAL A 224 26.93 -21.59 -4.03
C VAL A 224 26.48 -21.33 -2.59
N PRO A 225 26.92 -20.22 -1.96
CA PRO A 225 26.46 -19.85 -0.63
C PRO A 225 24.93 -19.69 -0.59
N GLY A 226 24.27 -20.30 0.39
CA GLY A 226 22.81 -20.29 0.53
C GLY A 226 22.05 -21.31 -0.32
N ALA A 227 22.74 -22.05 -1.21
CA ALA A 227 22.13 -23.15 -1.95
C ALA A 227 22.04 -24.41 -1.08
N ALA A 228 20.90 -25.08 -1.15
CA ALA A 228 20.67 -26.41 -0.57
C ALA A 228 20.63 -27.52 -1.62
N MET A 229 20.26 -27.17 -2.84
CA MET A 229 20.13 -28.10 -3.96
C MET A 229 20.57 -27.45 -5.27
N TYR A 230 20.79 -28.29 -6.28
CA TYR A 230 21.15 -27.86 -7.63
C TYR A 230 20.28 -28.61 -8.64
N ARG A 231 19.82 -27.91 -9.68
CA ARG A 231 19.18 -28.50 -10.85
C ARG A 231 20.13 -28.45 -12.03
N VAL A 232 20.18 -29.55 -12.76
CA VAL A 232 21.05 -29.70 -13.92
C VAL A 232 20.21 -29.80 -15.17
N TYR A 233 20.65 -29.06 -16.18
CA TYR A 233 19.97 -28.94 -17.45
C TYR A 233 20.90 -29.31 -18.61
N ARG A 234 20.30 -29.99 -19.58
CA ARG A 234 20.96 -30.32 -20.84
C ARG A 234 20.26 -29.60 -21.99
N ASN A 235 21.02 -28.98 -22.87
CA ASN A 235 20.49 -28.34 -24.07
C ASN A 235 20.00 -29.39 -25.07
N VAL A 236 18.75 -29.29 -25.48
CA VAL A 236 18.16 -30.14 -26.54
C VAL A 236 17.40 -29.22 -27.49
N GLY A 237 17.86 -29.16 -28.75
CA GLY A 237 17.23 -28.33 -29.76
C GLY A 237 17.22 -26.82 -29.47
N GLY A 238 18.16 -26.33 -28.65
CA GLY A 238 18.25 -24.92 -28.25
C GLY A 238 17.59 -24.60 -26.90
N VAL A 239 16.87 -25.55 -26.29
CA VAL A 239 16.21 -25.40 -24.98
C VAL A 239 17.00 -26.18 -23.93
N TYR A 240 17.26 -25.53 -22.77
CA TYR A 240 17.84 -26.21 -21.61
C TYR A 240 16.73 -26.94 -20.85
N SER A 241 16.78 -28.28 -20.93
CA SER A 241 15.77 -29.17 -20.34
C SER A 241 16.35 -29.87 -19.11
N TYR A 242 15.55 -30.02 -18.09
CA TYR A 242 15.93 -30.63 -16.82
C TYR A 242 16.33 -32.09 -16.98
N ILE A 243 17.46 -32.50 -16.36
CA ILE A 243 17.93 -33.88 -16.34
C ILE A 243 18.08 -34.45 -14.93
N GLY A 244 18.12 -33.63 -13.88
CA GLY A 244 18.23 -34.11 -12.52
C GLY A 244 18.45 -33.02 -11.49
N GLN A 245 18.26 -33.40 -10.22
CA GLN A 245 18.48 -32.52 -9.06
C GLN A 245 19.35 -33.27 -8.04
N THR A 246 20.25 -32.55 -7.39
CA THR A 246 21.16 -33.10 -6.38
C THR A 246 21.43 -32.06 -5.28
N SER A 247 21.74 -32.53 -4.07
CA SER A 247 22.30 -31.71 -2.98
C SER A 247 23.83 -31.58 -3.05
N GLU A 248 24.46 -32.45 -3.85
CA GLU A 248 25.91 -32.45 -4.04
C GLU A 248 26.32 -31.48 -5.15
N THR A 249 27.61 -31.18 -5.25
CA THR A 249 28.20 -30.36 -6.32
C THR A 249 28.61 -31.17 -7.55
N SER A 250 27.99 -32.33 -7.72
CA SER A 250 28.21 -33.21 -8.86
C SER A 250 27.00 -34.04 -9.21
N ILE A 251 26.88 -34.45 -10.46
CA ILE A 251 25.86 -35.35 -10.96
C ILE A 251 26.39 -36.18 -12.12
N ILE A 252 25.84 -37.37 -12.33
CA ILE A 252 26.15 -38.24 -13.47
C ILE A 252 24.96 -38.20 -14.45
N ASP A 253 25.23 -37.88 -15.71
CA ASP A 253 24.31 -38.04 -16.84
C ASP A 253 24.67 -39.31 -17.62
N ASP A 254 23.93 -40.40 -17.35
CA ASP A 254 24.01 -41.68 -18.04
C ASP A 254 22.99 -41.79 -19.18
N ALA A 255 22.83 -40.75 -19.95
CA ALA A 255 21.83 -40.57 -21.00
C ALA A 255 20.40 -40.37 -20.47
N ILE A 256 20.23 -39.72 -19.30
CA ILE A 256 18.96 -39.37 -18.72
C ILE A 256 18.08 -38.66 -19.77
N SER A 257 16.78 -39.07 -19.84
CA SER A 257 15.81 -38.39 -20.72
C SER A 257 15.48 -37.01 -20.18
N PRO A 258 15.70 -35.91 -20.96
CA PRO A 258 15.43 -34.56 -20.49
C PRO A 258 13.93 -34.27 -20.40
N ASP A 259 13.53 -33.61 -19.32
CA ASP A 259 12.20 -33.02 -19.21
C ASP A 259 12.20 -31.59 -19.72
N SER A 260 11.61 -31.36 -20.88
CA SER A 260 11.50 -30.04 -21.52
C SER A 260 10.42 -29.15 -20.90
N GLY A 261 9.57 -29.68 -20.04
CA GLY A 261 8.60 -28.91 -19.27
C GLY A 261 9.23 -28.11 -18.12
N ILE A 262 10.45 -28.50 -17.69
CA ILE A 262 11.20 -27.82 -16.63
C ILE A 262 12.45 -27.18 -17.27
N THR A 263 12.49 -25.86 -17.29
CA THR A 263 13.60 -25.07 -17.86
C THR A 263 14.15 -24.11 -16.81
N PRO A 264 15.42 -23.67 -16.94
CA PRO A 264 15.99 -22.73 -15.98
C PRO A 264 15.30 -21.38 -16.01
N PRO A 265 15.14 -20.71 -14.87
CA PRO A 265 14.53 -19.39 -14.80
C PRO A 265 15.40 -18.34 -15.49
N ARG A 266 14.71 -17.36 -16.06
CA ARG A 266 15.32 -16.14 -16.61
C ARG A 266 14.86 -14.94 -15.80
N TYR A 267 15.75 -13.98 -15.67
CA TYR A 267 15.49 -12.71 -15.02
C TYR A 267 15.77 -11.61 -16.02
N ASP A 268 14.87 -10.66 -16.16
CA ASP A 268 15.15 -9.48 -16.96
C ASP A 268 14.96 -8.21 -16.12
N SER A 269 15.60 -7.14 -16.60
CA SER A 269 15.66 -5.86 -15.94
C SER A 269 14.55 -4.88 -16.37
N GLU A 270 13.47 -5.35 -16.99
CA GLU A 270 12.43 -4.45 -17.51
C GLU A 270 11.84 -3.51 -16.45
N ILE A 271 11.61 -4.03 -15.24
CA ILE A 271 11.09 -3.23 -14.12
C ILE A 271 12.15 -2.29 -13.53
N THR A 272 13.45 -2.60 -13.74
CA THR A 272 14.55 -1.78 -13.23
C THR A 272 14.93 -0.64 -14.18
N SER A 273 14.45 -0.64 -15.42
CA SER A 273 14.67 0.45 -16.39
C SER A 273 13.85 1.72 -16.10
N GLY A 274 13.03 1.70 -15.05
CA GLY A 274 12.25 2.81 -14.55
C GLY A 274 11.51 2.36 -13.30
N TYR A 275 11.26 3.27 -12.36
CA TYR A 275 10.65 2.90 -11.08
C TYR A 275 9.14 2.86 -11.20
N PRO A 276 8.46 1.79 -10.72
CA PRO A 276 7.01 1.73 -10.69
C PRO A 276 6.44 2.77 -9.72
N GLY A 277 5.36 3.42 -10.14
CA GLY A 277 4.70 4.46 -9.36
C GLY A 277 3.65 3.93 -8.38
N THR A 278 3.26 2.65 -8.49
CA THR A 278 2.25 2.04 -7.61
C THR A 278 2.54 0.57 -7.36
N VAL A 279 2.10 0.10 -6.19
CA VAL A 279 2.29 -1.28 -5.72
C VAL A 279 1.03 -1.78 -5.01
N SER A 280 0.73 -3.07 -5.14
CA SER A 280 -0.37 -3.75 -4.44
C SER A 280 -0.13 -5.26 -4.39
N TYR A 281 -1.04 -6.00 -3.75
CA TYR A 281 -1.09 -7.47 -3.78
C TYR A 281 -2.42 -7.92 -4.38
N PHE A 282 -2.37 -8.95 -5.21
CA PHE A 282 -3.56 -9.62 -5.73
C PHE A 282 -3.18 -11.02 -6.21
N ASP A 283 -4.04 -12.01 -5.95
CA ASP A 283 -3.89 -13.39 -6.43
C ASP A 283 -2.49 -13.97 -6.15
N GLN A 284 -2.04 -13.87 -4.88
CA GLN A 284 -0.74 -14.35 -4.38
C GLN A 284 0.49 -13.76 -5.10
N ARG A 285 0.32 -12.61 -5.75
CA ARG A 285 1.39 -11.90 -6.44
C ARG A 285 1.50 -10.47 -5.92
N LYS A 286 2.72 -9.97 -5.80
CA LYS A 286 2.96 -8.54 -5.63
C LYS A 286 2.95 -7.88 -7.00
N ILE A 287 2.26 -6.76 -7.11
CA ILE A 287 1.97 -6.11 -8.38
C ILE A 287 2.56 -4.70 -8.38
N PHE A 288 3.20 -4.36 -9.47
CA PHE A 288 3.78 -3.05 -9.73
C PHE A 288 3.25 -2.49 -11.04
N ALA A 289 3.07 -1.17 -11.12
CA ALA A 289 2.60 -0.58 -12.36
C ALA A 289 3.10 0.87 -12.56
N GLY A 290 3.05 1.30 -13.82
CA GLY A 290 3.16 2.70 -14.19
C GLY A 290 4.52 3.33 -13.95
N THR A 291 5.55 2.98 -14.73
CA THR A 291 6.84 3.70 -14.71
C THR A 291 6.77 4.96 -15.56
N ARG A 292 7.79 5.81 -15.46
CA ARG A 292 7.90 7.02 -16.29
C ARG A 292 7.99 6.69 -17.79
N THR A 293 8.70 5.64 -18.16
CA THR A 293 8.93 5.21 -19.54
C THR A 293 7.83 4.27 -20.06
N LYS A 294 7.21 3.50 -19.15
CA LYS A 294 6.17 2.52 -19.45
C LYS A 294 4.92 2.77 -18.58
N PRO A 295 4.16 3.85 -18.80
CA PRO A 295 3.08 4.27 -17.90
C PRO A 295 1.87 3.32 -17.88
N GLN A 296 1.68 2.51 -18.94
CA GLN A 296 0.57 1.58 -19.11
C GLN A 296 0.93 0.12 -18.79
N TYR A 297 2.15 -0.13 -18.33
CA TYR A 297 2.60 -1.49 -18.02
C TYR A 297 2.27 -1.86 -16.58
N ILE A 298 1.98 -3.15 -16.42
CA ILE A 298 1.82 -3.83 -15.15
C ILE A 298 2.80 -5.01 -15.09
N TRP A 299 3.41 -5.19 -13.94
CA TRP A 299 4.30 -6.31 -13.65
C TRP A 299 3.83 -7.00 -12.38
N MET A 300 3.71 -8.32 -12.41
CA MET A 300 3.35 -9.12 -11.26
C MET A 300 4.47 -10.13 -11.01
N THR A 301 4.81 -10.34 -9.76
CA THR A 301 5.83 -11.32 -9.36
C THR A 301 5.42 -12.73 -9.76
N ALA A 302 6.37 -13.66 -9.78
CA ALA A 302 6.07 -15.08 -9.84
C ALA A 302 5.11 -15.47 -8.71
N ALA A 303 4.19 -16.39 -8.97
CA ALA A 303 3.18 -16.80 -8.00
C ALA A 303 3.82 -17.32 -6.71
N GLY A 304 3.30 -16.87 -5.55
CA GLY A 304 3.84 -17.27 -4.24
C GLY A 304 5.20 -16.65 -3.89
N SER A 305 5.77 -15.80 -4.75
CA SER A 305 7.03 -15.10 -4.46
C SER A 305 6.79 -13.63 -4.12
N GLU A 306 7.49 -13.14 -3.11
CA GLU A 306 7.36 -11.75 -2.69
C GLU A 306 7.95 -10.77 -3.72
N ASN A 307 9.10 -11.08 -4.34
CA ASN A 307 9.81 -10.14 -5.18
C ASN A 307 10.32 -10.72 -6.51
N SER A 308 10.29 -12.04 -6.70
CA SER A 308 10.88 -12.68 -7.88
C SER A 308 10.15 -12.30 -9.17
N MET A 309 10.89 -11.81 -10.16
CA MET A 309 10.44 -11.56 -11.52
C MET A 309 10.95 -12.64 -12.49
N ALA A 310 11.08 -13.87 -12.02
CA ALA A 310 11.50 -15.01 -12.83
C ALA A 310 10.44 -15.38 -13.87
N TYR A 311 10.91 -15.85 -15.03
CA TYR A 311 10.08 -16.43 -16.07
C TYR A 311 10.84 -17.55 -16.80
N HIS A 312 10.10 -18.46 -17.40
CA HIS A 312 10.62 -19.62 -18.11
C HIS A 312 10.32 -19.55 -19.61
N LEU A 313 11.01 -20.36 -20.39
CA LEU A 313 10.71 -20.58 -21.80
C LEU A 313 10.77 -22.11 -22.07
N PRO A 314 9.62 -22.76 -22.32
CA PRO A 314 8.27 -22.20 -22.49
C PRO A 314 7.72 -21.58 -21.20
N VAL A 315 6.78 -20.65 -21.35
CA VAL A 315 6.16 -19.90 -20.25
C VAL A 315 5.36 -20.85 -19.36
N GLN A 316 5.48 -20.67 -18.03
CA GLN A 316 4.74 -21.43 -17.03
C GLN A 316 3.64 -20.55 -16.38
N ALA A 317 2.58 -21.17 -15.88
CA ALA A 317 1.47 -20.47 -15.23
C ALA A 317 1.91 -19.69 -13.97
N THR A 318 2.94 -20.15 -13.29
CA THR A 318 3.51 -19.54 -12.08
C THR A 318 4.46 -18.37 -12.38
N ASP A 319 4.89 -18.20 -13.64
CA ASP A 319 5.83 -17.16 -14.03
C ASP A 319 5.32 -15.76 -13.74
N ARG A 320 6.27 -14.81 -13.69
CA ARG A 320 5.91 -13.39 -13.65
C ARG A 320 4.97 -13.02 -14.80
N ILE A 321 4.15 -12.04 -14.55
CA ILE A 321 3.29 -11.44 -15.58
C ILE A 321 3.86 -10.07 -15.93
N SER A 322 4.09 -9.81 -17.22
CA SER A 322 4.41 -8.50 -17.76
C SER A 322 3.43 -8.19 -18.89
N ALA A 323 2.56 -7.22 -18.68
CA ALA A 323 1.48 -6.92 -19.62
C ALA A 323 1.30 -5.41 -19.81
N ARG A 324 0.75 -5.03 -20.95
CA ARG A 324 0.46 -3.64 -21.29
C ARG A 324 -1.02 -3.43 -21.57
N ILE A 325 -1.58 -2.35 -21.03
CA ILE A 325 -2.91 -1.89 -21.42
C ILE A 325 -2.81 -1.18 -22.77
N TYR A 326 -3.52 -1.69 -23.77
CA TYR A 326 -3.67 -1.01 -25.05
C TYR A 326 -4.92 -0.13 -24.99
N ALA A 327 -4.73 1.18 -24.93
CA ALA A 327 -5.80 2.16 -24.85
C ALA A 327 -5.60 3.25 -25.89
N ARG A 328 -6.72 3.91 -26.28
CA ARG A 328 -6.70 5.04 -27.20
C ARG A 328 -5.85 6.20 -26.68
N ASP A 329 -5.95 6.46 -25.36
CA ASP A 329 -5.21 7.52 -24.70
C ASP A 329 -4.06 6.92 -23.89
N VAL A 330 -2.89 7.57 -23.91
CA VAL A 330 -1.74 7.16 -23.10
C VAL A 330 -1.96 7.63 -21.67
N ASN A 331 -2.32 6.71 -20.79
CA ASN A 331 -2.65 7.00 -19.39
C ASN A 331 -1.73 6.24 -18.45
N ARG A 332 -1.21 6.95 -17.46
CA ARG A 332 -0.45 6.33 -16.39
C ARG A 332 -1.40 5.61 -15.45
N ILE A 333 -1.07 4.36 -15.10
CA ILE A 333 -1.70 3.64 -13.99
C ILE A 333 -1.27 4.34 -12.70
N ARG A 334 -2.24 4.81 -11.92
CA ARG A 334 -2.01 5.52 -10.65
C ARG A 334 -2.19 4.62 -9.44
N HIS A 335 -3.22 3.77 -9.46
CA HIS A 335 -3.52 2.90 -8.33
C HIS A 335 -3.92 1.51 -8.79
N LEU A 336 -3.59 0.54 -7.93
CA LEU A 336 -3.91 -0.87 -8.05
C LEU A 336 -4.79 -1.22 -6.84
N VAL A 337 -6.07 -1.50 -7.07
CA VAL A 337 -7.02 -1.75 -6.00
C VAL A 337 -7.49 -3.20 -6.04
N PRO A 338 -7.11 -4.03 -5.07
CA PRO A 338 -7.56 -5.41 -4.98
C PRO A 338 -8.98 -5.47 -4.39
N LEU A 339 -9.95 -5.81 -5.22
CA LEU A 339 -11.31 -6.17 -4.83
C LEU A 339 -11.56 -7.63 -5.18
N SER A 340 -12.79 -8.01 -5.55
CA SER A 340 -13.06 -9.32 -6.14
C SER A 340 -12.30 -9.56 -7.45
N ARG A 341 -11.91 -8.47 -8.11
CA ARG A 341 -10.97 -8.39 -9.23
C ARG A 341 -10.00 -7.25 -9.01
N LEU A 342 -8.86 -7.30 -9.65
CA LEU A 342 -7.90 -6.19 -9.59
C LEU A 342 -8.42 -5.03 -10.44
N ILE A 343 -8.60 -3.88 -9.80
CA ILE A 343 -8.98 -2.63 -10.44
C ILE A 343 -7.73 -1.79 -10.70
N LEU A 344 -7.61 -1.28 -11.91
CA LEU A 344 -6.56 -0.34 -12.29
C LEU A 344 -7.19 1.04 -12.44
N LEU A 345 -6.83 1.97 -11.57
CA LEU A 345 -7.23 3.36 -11.69
C LEU A 345 -6.14 4.12 -12.44
N THR A 346 -6.52 4.70 -13.58
CA THR A 346 -5.61 5.51 -14.40
C THR A 346 -5.97 7.00 -14.32
N ALA A 347 -5.16 7.83 -14.93
CA ALA A 347 -5.42 9.27 -14.96
C ALA A 347 -6.70 9.67 -15.74
N SER A 348 -7.22 8.79 -16.61
CA SER A 348 -8.37 9.11 -17.46
C SER A 348 -9.45 8.05 -17.51
N GLY A 349 -9.29 6.93 -16.80
CA GLY A 349 -10.31 5.87 -16.80
C GLY A 349 -9.95 4.74 -15.85
N CYS A 350 -10.91 3.84 -15.65
CA CYS A 350 -10.77 2.68 -14.79
C CYS A 350 -10.85 1.39 -15.61
N TRP A 351 -10.01 0.43 -15.26
CA TRP A 351 -9.90 -0.86 -15.92
C TRP A 351 -10.00 -1.98 -14.93
N VAL A 352 -10.48 -3.12 -15.35
CA VAL A 352 -10.49 -4.35 -14.58
C VAL A 352 -9.56 -5.35 -15.22
N VAL A 353 -8.71 -5.95 -14.40
CA VAL A 353 -7.93 -7.12 -14.77
C VAL A 353 -8.80 -8.35 -14.61
N GLY A 354 -8.89 -9.13 -15.65
CA GLY A 354 -9.61 -10.40 -15.69
C GLY A 354 -8.76 -11.48 -16.32
N THR A 355 -9.37 -12.65 -16.43
CA THR A 355 -8.80 -13.81 -17.11
C THR A 355 -9.65 -14.13 -18.35
N THR A 356 -9.07 -14.78 -19.36
CA THR A 356 -9.80 -15.19 -20.57
C THR A 356 -10.49 -16.52 -20.39
N ASP A 357 -9.75 -17.58 -20.03
CA ASP A 357 -10.25 -18.95 -20.07
C ASP A 357 -10.03 -19.74 -18.76
N THR A 358 -9.46 -19.11 -17.75
CA THR A 358 -9.12 -19.74 -16.46
C THR A 358 -9.54 -18.86 -15.30
N ASP A 359 -9.77 -19.45 -14.13
CA ASP A 359 -10.03 -18.68 -12.90
C ASP A 359 -8.75 -18.07 -12.32
N ALA A 360 -7.59 -18.64 -12.63
CA ALA A 360 -6.30 -18.18 -12.14
C ALA A 360 -5.65 -17.17 -13.10
N LEU A 361 -4.99 -16.17 -12.53
CA LEU A 361 -4.25 -15.16 -13.28
C LEU A 361 -2.88 -15.71 -13.69
N THR A 362 -2.70 -15.94 -15.00
CA THR A 362 -1.46 -16.45 -15.60
C THR A 362 -0.93 -15.49 -16.66
N PRO A 363 0.35 -15.63 -17.08
CA PRO A 363 0.90 -14.80 -18.15
C PRO A 363 0.11 -14.85 -19.47
N GLU A 364 -0.56 -15.98 -19.75
CA GLU A 364 -1.30 -16.21 -20.97
C GLU A 364 -2.79 -15.82 -20.86
N SER A 365 -3.37 -15.86 -19.64
CA SER A 365 -4.80 -15.63 -19.43
C SER A 365 -5.17 -14.18 -19.12
N ILE A 366 -4.20 -13.32 -18.79
CA ILE A 366 -4.46 -11.94 -18.37
C ILE A 366 -5.18 -11.12 -19.44
N SER A 367 -6.25 -10.44 -19.05
CA SER A 367 -7.03 -9.57 -19.92
C SER A 367 -7.38 -8.25 -19.22
N PHE A 368 -7.58 -7.19 -20.01
CA PHE A 368 -7.93 -5.86 -19.52
C PHE A 368 -9.24 -5.40 -20.11
N LYS A 369 -10.20 -5.02 -19.25
CA LYS A 369 -11.51 -4.53 -19.69
C LYS A 369 -11.75 -3.12 -19.14
N ALA A 370 -11.95 -2.14 -20.02
CA ALA A 370 -12.33 -0.78 -19.63
C ALA A 370 -13.72 -0.81 -18.96
N GLN A 371 -13.86 -0.06 -17.86
CA GLN A 371 -15.12 0.05 -17.12
C GLN A 371 -15.75 1.43 -17.29
N ASN A 372 -14.97 2.48 -17.16
CA ASN A 372 -15.44 3.85 -17.32
C ASN A 372 -14.30 4.78 -17.78
N ALA A 373 -14.67 6.02 -18.16
CA ALA A 373 -13.75 7.07 -18.59
C ALA A 373 -13.46 8.10 -17.48
N GLU A 374 -13.67 7.74 -16.21
CA GLU A 374 -13.44 8.61 -15.07
C GLU A 374 -12.08 8.30 -14.46
N GLY A 375 -11.14 9.24 -14.55
CA GLY A 375 -9.80 9.10 -13.99
C GLY A 375 -9.75 9.30 -12.47
N ALA A 376 -8.75 8.71 -11.83
CA ALA A 376 -8.43 8.94 -10.42
C ALA A 376 -7.30 9.97 -10.25
N SER A 377 -7.29 10.70 -9.14
CA SER A 377 -6.18 11.58 -8.72
C SER A 377 -4.96 10.75 -8.24
N SER A 378 -3.92 11.41 -7.75
CA SER A 378 -2.76 10.74 -7.13
C SER A 378 -3.01 10.29 -5.68
N VAL A 379 -4.13 10.68 -5.09
CA VAL A 379 -4.48 10.34 -3.70
C VAL A 379 -4.79 8.85 -3.59
N ASN A 380 -4.20 8.18 -2.62
CA ASN A 380 -4.43 6.76 -2.41
C ASN A 380 -5.90 6.46 -2.11
N PRO A 381 -6.53 5.55 -2.86
CA PRO A 381 -7.91 5.16 -2.63
C PRO A 381 -8.05 4.34 -1.34
N VAL A 382 -9.25 4.30 -0.80
CA VAL A 382 -9.62 3.44 0.33
C VAL A 382 -10.63 2.40 -0.09
N VAL A 383 -10.55 1.22 0.52
CA VAL A 383 -11.51 0.15 0.29
C VAL A 383 -12.54 0.17 1.44
N VAL A 384 -13.79 0.29 1.08
CA VAL A 384 -14.93 0.27 1.99
C VAL A 384 -15.80 -0.93 1.63
N ASN A 385 -15.83 -1.94 2.48
CA ASN A 385 -16.48 -3.22 2.22
C ASN A 385 -16.01 -3.85 0.89
N SER A 386 -16.87 -3.93 -0.11
CA SER A 386 -16.59 -4.48 -1.44
C SER A 386 -16.38 -3.41 -2.52
N ALA A 387 -16.32 -2.14 -2.15
CA ALA A 387 -16.16 -1.01 -3.06
C ALA A 387 -14.87 -0.24 -2.78
N CYS A 388 -14.39 0.46 -3.79
CA CYS A 388 -13.26 1.38 -3.69
C CYS A 388 -13.77 2.82 -3.73
N VAL A 389 -13.34 3.65 -2.78
CA VAL A 389 -13.57 5.10 -2.81
C VAL A 389 -12.27 5.81 -3.16
N TYR A 390 -12.33 6.66 -4.17
CA TYR A 390 -11.18 7.38 -4.70
C TYR A 390 -11.53 8.83 -5.05
N ALA A 391 -10.53 9.69 -5.04
CA ALA A 391 -10.69 11.07 -5.50
C ALA A 391 -10.57 11.13 -7.03
N ALA A 392 -11.52 11.79 -7.68
CA ALA A 392 -11.52 11.97 -9.12
C ALA A 392 -10.31 12.79 -9.61
N ALA A 393 -9.83 12.49 -10.81
CA ALA A 393 -8.73 13.23 -11.42
C ALA A 393 -9.09 14.71 -11.70
N ARG A 394 -10.37 15.00 -11.85
CA ARG A 394 -10.91 16.33 -12.11
C ARG A 394 -12.14 16.58 -11.26
N GLY A 395 -12.37 17.83 -10.85
CA GLY A 395 -13.55 18.24 -10.10
C GLY A 395 -13.46 17.99 -8.59
N GLY A 396 -12.42 17.34 -8.09
CA GLY A 396 -12.17 17.16 -6.64
C GLY A 396 -13.13 16.23 -5.92
N HIS A 397 -14.09 15.62 -6.60
CA HIS A 397 -15.13 14.79 -6.00
C HIS A 397 -14.62 13.41 -5.57
N LEU A 398 -15.17 12.89 -4.50
CA LEU A 398 -15.04 11.48 -4.12
C LEU A 398 -16.00 10.63 -4.97
N ARG A 399 -15.46 9.57 -5.51
CA ARG A 399 -16.22 8.60 -6.31
C ARG A 399 -16.11 7.21 -5.72
N GLU A 400 -17.17 6.46 -5.82
CA GLU A 400 -17.19 5.06 -5.49
C GLU A 400 -17.05 4.21 -6.75
N MET A 401 -16.37 3.08 -6.64
CA MET A 401 -16.37 2.02 -7.65
C MET A 401 -16.69 0.70 -6.99
N GLY A 402 -17.80 0.09 -7.37
CA GLY A 402 -18.26 -1.19 -6.86
C GLY A 402 -18.80 -2.07 -7.98
N TYR A 403 -18.86 -3.38 -7.73
CA TYR A 403 -19.43 -4.33 -8.68
C TYR A 403 -20.96 -4.26 -8.65
N SER A 404 -21.58 -4.11 -9.82
CA SER A 404 -23.03 -4.20 -9.99
C SER A 404 -23.40 -5.47 -10.73
N TYR A 405 -24.13 -6.34 -10.07
CA TYR A 405 -24.62 -7.58 -10.68
C TYR A 405 -25.59 -7.29 -11.85
N GLU A 406 -26.46 -6.30 -11.70
CA GLU A 406 -27.43 -5.92 -12.72
C GLU A 406 -26.78 -5.45 -14.03
N ARG A 407 -25.62 -4.79 -13.93
CA ARG A 407 -24.86 -4.32 -15.09
C ARG A 407 -23.73 -5.27 -15.50
N GLY A 408 -23.50 -6.33 -14.75
CA GLY A 408 -22.45 -7.32 -15.02
C GLY A 408 -21.04 -6.73 -15.03
N GLY A 409 -20.78 -5.65 -14.26
CA GLY A 409 -19.49 -4.97 -14.27
C GLY A 409 -19.31 -3.99 -13.11
N PHE A 410 -18.14 -3.35 -13.07
CA PHE A 410 -17.86 -2.32 -12.09
C PHE A 410 -18.40 -0.97 -12.57
N ILE A 411 -19.15 -0.31 -11.72
CA ILE A 411 -19.72 1.01 -11.98
C ILE A 411 -19.11 2.03 -11.03
N SER A 412 -19.00 3.28 -11.51
CA SER A 412 -18.56 4.40 -10.70
C SER A 412 -19.73 5.33 -10.42
N GLY A 413 -19.89 5.73 -9.16
CA GLY A 413 -20.87 6.70 -8.69
C GLY A 413 -20.19 7.94 -8.10
N ASP A 414 -20.81 9.10 -8.23
CA ASP A 414 -20.38 10.33 -7.55
C ASP A 414 -21.03 10.41 -6.17
N LEU A 415 -20.20 10.36 -5.12
CA LEU A 415 -20.65 10.44 -3.74
C LEU A 415 -21.00 11.88 -3.32
N CYS A 416 -20.41 12.86 -4.00
CA CYS A 416 -20.51 14.29 -3.64
C CYS A 416 -21.74 14.98 -4.24
N LEU A 417 -22.57 14.29 -5.00
CA LEU A 417 -23.70 14.87 -5.75
C LEU A 417 -24.64 15.76 -4.91
N ARG A 418 -24.84 15.40 -3.63
CA ARG A 418 -25.72 16.17 -2.72
C ARG A 418 -25.01 17.30 -1.98
N ALA A 419 -23.69 17.24 -1.91
CA ALA A 419 -22.84 18.21 -1.21
C ALA A 419 -21.66 18.71 -2.06
N PRO A 420 -21.86 19.10 -3.33
CA PRO A 420 -20.77 19.51 -4.21
C PRO A 420 -19.99 20.71 -3.67
N HIS A 421 -20.64 21.61 -2.95
CA HIS A 421 -20.02 22.82 -2.36
C HIS A 421 -18.87 22.50 -1.38
N LEU A 422 -18.78 21.27 -0.87
CA LEU A 422 -17.67 20.84 -0.02
C LEU A 422 -16.42 20.51 -0.84
N PHE A 423 -16.56 20.19 -2.14
CA PHE A 423 -15.52 19.68 -3.02
C PHE A 423 -15.26 20.56 -4.24
N ASP A 424 -16.26 21.31 -4.73
CA ASP A 424 -16.11 22.17 -5.90
C ASP A 424 -15.00 23.20 -5.71
N HIS A 425 -14.16 23.33 -6.76
CA HIS A 425 -12.98 24.20 -6.78
C HIS A 425 -11.89 23.86 -5.76
N LYS A 426 -11.93 22.65 -5.19
CA LYS A 426 -10.96 22.13 -4.23
C LYS A 426 -10.40 20.81 -4.75
N THR A 427 -9.30 20.38 -4.14
CA THR A 427 -8.74 19.05 -4.38
C THR A 427 -8.65 18.30 -3.07
N VAL A 428 -8.91 17.01 -3.13
CA VAL A 428 -8.65 16.10 -2.01
C VAL A 428 -7.13 15.85 -1.97
N ILE A 429 -6.52 15.95 -0.79
CA ILE A 429 -5.09 15.77 -0.56
C ILE A 429 -4.79 14.39 0.01
N ASP A 430 -5.62 13.92 0.94
CA ASP A 430 -5.42 12.63 1.61
C ASP A 430 -6.77 12.03 2.01
N ILE A 431 -6.85 10.69 2.08
CA ILE A 431 -8.06 9.95 2.44
C ILE A 431 -7.68 8.81 3.37
N ALA A 432 -8.49 8.61 4.42
CA ALA A 432 -8.39 7.47 5.32
C ALA A 432 -9.79 6.94 5.66
N TYR A 433 -9.88 5.71 6.17
CA TYR A 433 -11.15 5.07 6.50
C TYR A 433 -11.09 4.45 7.88
N SER A 434 -12.05 4.79 8.76
CA SER A 434 -12.33 4.12 10.03
C SER A 434 -13.56 3.25 9.91
N LYS A 435 -13.51 2.06 10.51
CA LYS A 435 -14.61 1.07 10.54
C LYS A 435 -15.40 1.14 11.84
N ALA A 436 -14.71 1.35 12.95
CA ALA A 436 -15.27 1.31 14.30
C ALA A 436 -15.01 2.63 15.05
N PRO A 437 -15.96 3.13 15.89
CA PRO A 437 -17.31 2.61 16.09
C PRO A 437 -18.26 2.90 14.94
N ASN A 438 -17.95 3.89 14.10
CA ASN A 438 -18.75 4.30 12.96
C ASN A 438 -17.90 4.24 11.65
N PRO A 439 -18.47 3.73 10.56
CA PRO A 439 -17.78 3.70 9.28
C PRO A 439 -17.72 5.12 8.68
N ILE A 440 -16.54 5.74 8.75
CA ILE A 440 -16.31 7.12 8.33
C ILE A 440 -15.12 7.19 7.38
N ILE A 441 -15.34 7.78 6.22
CA ILE A 441 -14.28 8.16 5.30
C ILE A 441 -13.84 9.59 5.65
N TRP A 442 -12.58 9.73 6.00
CA TRP A 442 -11.94 11.00 6.30
C TRP A 442 -11.22 11.50 5.07
N SER A 443 -11.45 12.74 4.67
CA SER A 443 -10.74 13.34 3.53
C SER A 443 -10.27 14.74 3.87
N VAL A 444 -8.99 15.01 3.62
CA VAL A 444 -8.40 16.33 3.77
C VAL A 444 -8.55 17.10 2.47
N SER A 445 -9.15 18.27 2.55
CA SER A 445 -9.32 19.17 1.41
C SER A 445 -8.17 20.18 1.30
N SER A 446 -7.92 20.68 0.09
CA SER A 446 -6.86 21.65 -0.18
C SER A 446 -6.99 22.99 0.55
N ASP A 447 -8.18 23.31 1.05
CA ASP A 447 -8.43 24.49 1.90
C ASP A 447 -8.17 24.21 3.41
N GLY A 448 -7.68 23.02 3.75
CA GLY A 448 -7.33 22.65 5.10
C GLY A 448 -8.50 22.18 5.98
N VAL A 449 -9.66 21.94 5.38
CA VAL A 449 -10.82 21.35 6.05
C VAL A 449 -10.72 19.82 6.02
N LEU A 450 -11.02 19.18 7.14
CA LEU A 450 -11.20 17.72 7.20
C LEU A 450 -12.70 17.43 7.00
N VAL A 451 -13.03 16.69 5.95
CA VAL A 451 -14.39 16.26 5.66
C VAL A 451 -14.58 14.84 6.18
N ALA A 452 -15.58 14.63 7.00
CA ALA A 452 -16.00 13.31 7.47
C ALA A 452 -17.24 12.89 6.70
N PHE A 453 -17.21 11.68 6.16
CA PHE A 453 -18.31 11.09 5.40
C PHE A 453 -18.71 9.76 6.03
N THR A 454 -19.78 9.76 6.80
CA THR A 454 -20.37 8.53 7.33
C THR A 454 -21.02 7.78 6.17
N TYR A 455 -20.50 6.57 5.87
CA TYR A 455 -20.86 5.87 4.65
C TYR A 455 -21.14 4.39 4.87
N ILE A 456 -22.40 3.99 4.63
CA ILE A 456 -22.89 2.61 4.67
C ILE A 456 -23.75 2.40 3.42
N PRO A 457 -23.15 1.95 2.31
CA PRO A 457 -23.87 1.80 1.04
C PRO A 457 -25.03 0.82 1.11
N GLU A 458 -24.91 -0.26 1.89
CA GLU A 458 -25.94 -1.30 2.05
C GLU A 458 -27.24 -0.74 2.68
N GLN A 459 -27.12 0.28 3.50
CA GLN A 459 -28.25 0.97 4.14
C GLN A 459 -28.57 2.31 3.48
N GLN A 460 -27.92 2.63 2.38
CA GLN A 460 -28.05 3.91 1.68
C GLN A 460 -27.76 5.13 2.57
N ILE A 461 -26.89 4.98 3.57
CA ILE A 461 -26.44 6.06 4.42
C ILE A 461 -25.22 6.71 3.77
N GLY A 462 -25.28 8.02 3.58
CA GLY A 462 -24.19 8.83 3.07
C GLY A 462 -24.37 10.25 3.59
N ALA A 463 -23.62 10.61 4.65
CA ALA A 463 -23.78 11.86 5.36
C ALA A 463 -22.44 12.58 5.50
N PHE A 464 -22.32 13.73 4.87
CA PHE A 464 -21.15 14.59 4.98
C PHE A 464 -21.22 15.51 6.20
N SER A 465 -20.08 15.73 6.82
CA SER A 465 -19.88 16.81 7.80
C SER A 465 -18.49 17.40 7.64
N THR A 466 -18.31 18.65 8.05
CA THR A 466 -17.04 19.36 8.00
C THR A 466 -16.43 19.49 9.39
N ILE A 467 -15.15 19.25 9.48
CA ILE A 467 -14.37 19.42 10.70
C ILE A 467 -13.35 20.52 10.47
N GLU A 468 -13.45 21.53 11.30
CA GLU A 468 -12.53 22.66 11.27
C GLU A 468 -11.89 22.81 12.65
N THR A 469 -10.67 23.32 12.65
CA THR A 469 -9.87 23.62 13.84
C THR A 469 -9.27 25.02 13.71
N ARG A 470 -8.66 25.53 14.75
CA ARG A 470 -7.84 26.76 14.66
C ARG A 470 -6.51 26.44 14.01
N GLY A 471 -6.51 26.32 12.69
CA GLY A 471 -5.42 25.87 11.83
C GLY A 471 -5.96 25.20 10.58
N SER A 472 -5.14 24.41 9.92
CA SER A 472 -5.50 23.62 8.74
C SER A 472 -5.02 22.19 8.87
N PHE A 473 -5.82 21.23 8.39
CA PHE A 473 -5.43 19.84 8.27
C PHE A 473 -4.62 19.64 6.98
N GLU A 474 -3.54 18.86 7.05
CA GLU A 474 -2.66 18.59 5.91
C GLU A 474 -2.54 17.12 5.54
N SER A 475 -2.74 16.20 6.48
CA SER A 475 -2.76 14.75 6.25
C SER A 475 -3.67 14.06 7.25
N VAL A 476 -4.21 12.90 6.90
CA VAL A 476 -5.01 12.06 7.78
C VAL A 476 -4.66 10.58 7.58
N THR A 477 -4.56 9.85 8.67
CA THR A 477 -4.46 8.40 8.67
C THR A 477 -5.27 7.82 9.80
N VAL A 478 -5.59 6.53 9.73
CA VAL A 478 -6.38 5.84 10.74
C VAL A 478 -5.63 4.59 11.18
N VAL A 479 -5.56 4.37 12.47
CA VAL A 479 -5.02 3.15 13.08
C VAL A 479 -5.98 2.63 14.14
N SER A 480 -6.01 1.31 14.32
CA SER A 480 -6.84 0.70 15.36
C SER A 480 -6.15 0.80 16.71
N GLU A 481 -6.85 1.33 17.70
CA GLU A 481 -6.40 1.40 19.09
C GLU A 481 -7.54 0.91 20.00
N GLY A 482 -7.31 -0.23 20.66
CA GLY A 482 -8.35 -0.85 21.47
C GLY A 482 -9.58 -1.25 20.66
N TYR A 483 -10.74 -0.65 20.95
CA TYR A 483 -12.01 -0.97 20.27
C TYR A 483 -12.38 0.02 19.16
N GLU A 484 -11.58 1.07 18.95
CA GLU A 484 -11.87 2.13 17.99
C GLU A 484 -10.76 2.28 16.94
N ASP A 485 -11.16 2.71 15.76
CA ASP A 485 -10.27 3.16 14.71
C ASP A 485 -10.05 4.66 14.86
N ILE A 486 -8.86 5.05 15.27
CA ILE A 486 -8.54 6.41 15.66
C ILE A 486 -7.87 7.18 14.52
N PRO A 487 -8.45 8.32 14.11
CA PRO A 487 -7.81 9.23 13.17
C PRO A 487 -6.63 9.96 13.81
N TYR A 488 -5.50 9.94 13.11
CA TYR A 488 -4.35 10.81 13.34
C TYR A 488 -4.26 11.81 12.21
N VAL A 489 -3.94 13.05 12.52
CA VAL A 489 -3.88 14.15 11.57
C VAL A 489 -2.59 14.95 11.72
N VAL A 490 -2.15 15.53 10.60
CA VAL A 490 -1.17 16.63 10.64
C VAL A 490 -1.97 17.92 10.63
N THR A 491 -1.75 18.77 11.63
CA THR A 491 -2.35 20.09 11.70
C THR A 491 -1.28 21.18 11.57
N CYS A 492 -1.52 22.14 10.69
CA CYS A 492 -0.71 23.34 10.58
C CYS A 492 -1.39 24.45 11.39
N ARG A 493 -0.74 24.93 12.45
CA ARG A 493 -1.26 25.92 13.39
C ARG A 493 -0.39 27.15 13.45
N ARG A 494 -0.95 28.23 13.95
CA ARG A 494 -0.18 29.42 14.26
C ARG A 494 -0.20 29.62 15.78
N ILE A 495 0.94 29.32 16.43
CA ILE A 495 1.14 29.42 17.87
C ILE A 495 2.17 30.51 18.13
N ASN A 496 1.84 31.45 19.02
CA ASN A 496 2.69 32.59 19.34
C ASN A 496 3.25 33.30 18.07
N GLY A 497 2.40 33.45 17.04
CA GLY A 497 2.76 34.07 15.78
C GLY A 497 3.62 33.24 14.81
N GLN A 498 4.07 32.06 15.22
CA GLN A 498 4.87 31.14 14.39
C GLN A 498 4.00 30.05 13.78
N THR A 499 4.31 29.65 12.55
CA THR A 499 3.68 28.51 11.92
C THR A 499 4.34 27.22 12.42
N VAL A 500 3.55 26.33 12.97
CA VAL A 500 3.98 25.03 13.52
C VAL A 500 3.13 23.91 12.96
N ARG A 501 3.70 22.72 12.84
CA ARG A 501 2.99 21.49 12.45
C ARG A 501 2.99 20.50 13.58
N PHE A 502 1.81 20.02 13.92
CA PHE A 502 1.60 19.05 14.97
C PHE A 502 1.04 17.76 14.41
N ILE A 503 1.47 16.66 14.99
CA ILE A 503 0.80 15.38 14.89
C ILE A 503 -0.22 15.35 16.02
N GLU A 504 -1.49 15.23 15.66
CA GLU A 504 -2.60 15.19 16.59
C GLU A 504 -3.41 13.92 16.38
N ARG A 505 -3.98 13.39 17.46
CA ARG A 505 -4.79 12.19 17.50
C ARG A 505 -6.22 12.56 17.91
N MET A 506 -7.23 12.07 17.21
CA MET A 506 -8.60 12.25 17.68
C MET A 506 -8.81 11.47 18.98
N HIS A 507 -9.47 12.09 19.96
CA HIS A 507 -9.85 11.42 21.20
C HIS A 507 -10.88 10.33 20.91
N GLU A 508 -11.00 9.34 21.80
CA GLU A 508 -11.97 8.26 21.68
C GLU A 508 -13.40 8.81 21.66
N VAL A 509 -14.24 8.21 20.80
CA VAL A 509 -15.67 8.56 20.72
C VAL A 509 -16.41 8.08 21.96
N GLN A 510 -16.07 6.89 22.45
CA GLN A 510 -16.69 6.25 23.59
C GLN A 510 -15.89 6.52 24.86
N SER A 511 -15.97 7.74 25.39
CA SER A 511 -15.31 8.07 26.65
C SER A 511 -16.06 7.42 27.83
N PRO A 512 -15.36 6.72 28.76
CA PRO A 512 -15.98 6.04 29.89
C PRO A 512 -16.67 6.99 30.87
N SER A 513 -16.18 8.21 30.96
CA SER A 513 -16.74 9.22 31.88
C SER A 513 -16.67 10.62 31.28
N ARG A 514 -17.50 11.52 31.83
CA ARG A 514 -17.47 12.93 31.45
C ARG A 514 -16.11 13.60 31.78
N ALA A 515 -15.44 13.14 32.82
CA ALA A 515 -14.14 13.67 33.23
C ALA A 515 -13.03 13.35 32.23
N GLU A 516 -13.21 12.29 31.46
CA GLU A 516 -12.25 11.81 30.45
C GLU A 516 -12.60 12.30 29.04
N SER A 517 -13.74 12.95 28.86
CA SER A 517 -14.18 13.45 27.54
C SER A 517 -13.36 14.67 27.11
N CYS A 518 -12.89 14.66 25.85
CA CYS A 518 -12.17 15.76 25.23
C CYS A 518 -12.94 16.32 24.05
N TYR A 519 -13.22 17.63 24.06
CA TYR A 519 -13.92 18.33 22.97
C TYR A 519 -13.15 19.57 22.48
N VAL A 520 -11.91 19.75 22.93
CA VAL A 520 -11.01 20.82 22.50
C VAL A 520 -9.91 20.24 21.60
N ASP A 521 -9.30 21.08 20.77
CA ASP A 521 -8.21 20.69 19.89
C ASP A 521 -6.86 21.05 20.49
N CYS A 522 -5.82 20.37 20.02
CA CYS A 522 -4.46 20.53 20.53
C CYS A 522 -4.38 20.25 22.04
N ALA A 523 -5.15 19.25 22.49
CA ALA A 523 -5.35 18.97 23.91
C ALA A 523 -4.15 18.26 24.53
N GLY A 524 -3.84 18.61 25.77
CA GLY A 524 -2.94 17.86 26.65
C GLY A 524 -3.73 17.27 27.81
N PHE A 525 -3.28 16.15 28.35
CA PHE A 525 -3.87 15.46 29.48
C PHE A 525 -2.88 15.37 30.63
N TYR A 526 -3.40 15.56 31.82
CA TYR A 526 -2.66 15.32 33.06
C TYR A 526 -3.45 14.37 33.96
N GLN A 527 -2.83 13.31 34.36
CA GLN A 527 -3.35 12.38 35.36
C GLN A 527 -2.26 12.14 36.41
N GLY A 528 -2.52 12.52 37.66
CA GLY A 528 -1.56 12.43 38.73
C GLY A 528 -2.08 13.01 40.03
N ASN A 529 -1.16 13.30 40.97
CA ASN A 529 -1.50 13.92 42.24
C ASN A 529 -2.11 15.32 42.03
N PRO A 530 -2.99 15.78 42.94
CA PRO A 530 -3.53 17.13 42.86
C PRO A 530 -2.41 18.17 42.77
N THR A 531 -2.50 19.04 41.79
CA THR A 531 -1.51 20.08 41.52
C THR A 531 -2.18 21.42 41.20
N LYS A 532 -1.49 22.51 41.49
CA LYS A 532 -1.87 23.87 41.10
C LYS A 532 -1.16 24.32 39.81
N THR A 533 -0.18 23.55 39.36
CA THR A 533 0.66 23.91 38.21
C THR A 533 0.74 22.71 37.27
N ILE A 534 0.36 22.90 36.04
CA ILE A 534 0.55 21.92 34.97
C ILE A 534 1.76 22.39 34.16
N THR A 535 2.75 21.53 34.00
CA THR A 535 3.95 21.77 33.18
C THR A 535 3.93 20.93 31.92
N GLY A 536 4.85 21.22 30.99
CA GLY A 536 5.00 20.46 29.75
C GLY A 536 4.05 20.91 28.62
N LEU A 537 3.47 22.11 28.73
CA LEU A 537 2.59 22.69 27.69
C LEU A 537 3.32 23.68 26.77
N SER A 538 4.63 23.51 26.56
CA SER A 538 5.45 24.44 25.77
C SER A 538 4.96 24.63 24.33
N TRP A 539 4.20 23.67 23.79
CA TRP A 539 3.60 23.80 22.44
C TRP A 539 2.42 24.78 22.37
N LEU A 540 1.89 25.21 23.52
CA LEU A 540 0.79 26.21 23.62
C LEU A 540 1.26 27.52 24.24
N GLU A 541 2.56 27.74 24.38
CA GLU A 541 3.10 28.95 24.99
C GLU A 541 2.56 30.23 24.33
N GLY A 542 2.03 31.13 25.15
CA GLY A 542 1.41 32.39 24.71
C GLY A 542 -0.04 32.27 24.25
N GLU A 543 -0.63 31.08 24.26
CA GLU A 543 -2.03 30.85 23.89
C GLU A 543 -2.94 30.77 25.13
N ILE A 544 -4.22 31.10 24.91
CA ILE A 544 -5.28 30.91 25.92
C ILE A 544 -5.75 29.47 25.85
N VAL A 545 -5.68 28.75 26.96
CA VAL A 545 -6.11 27.36 27.08
C VAL A 545 -7.38 27.23 27.90
N SER A 546 -8.31 26.40 27.42
CA SER A 546 -9.51 25.98 28.14
C SER A 546 -9.22 24.73 28.93
N ILE A 547 -9.66 24.70 30.20
CA ILE A 547 -9.28 23.65 31.14
C ILE A 547 -10.55 22.93 31.64
N LEU A 548 -10.52 21.60 31.58
CA LEU A 548 -11.48 20.71 32.24
C LEU A 548 -10.72 19.98 33.35
N ALA A 549 -11.06 20.23 34.62
CA ALA A 549 -10.45 19.60 35.77
C ALA A 549 -11.49 18.75 36.50
N ASP A 550 -11.29 17.43 36.60
CA ASP A 550 -12.17 16.46 37.27
C ASP A 550 -13.65 16.59 36.86
N GLY A 551 -13.90 16.89 35.57
CA GLY A 551 -15.23 17.06 35.01
C GLY A 551 -15.85 18.47 35.18
N TYR A 552 -15.12 19.43 35.76
CA TYR A 552 -15.52 20.83 35.90
C TYR A 552 -14.75 21.75 34.98
N VAL A 553 -15.42 22.69 34.33
CA VAL A 553 -14.78 23.72 33.51
C VAL A 553 -14.17 24.77 34.43
N VAL A 554 -12.86 24.96 34.27
CA VAL A 554 -12.12 26.02 34.95
C VAL A 554 -12.01 27.22 34.02
N PRO A 555 -11.98 28.48 34.54
CA PRO A 555 -11.75 29.64 33.71
C PRO A 555 -10.49 29.51 32.85
N ASP A 556 -10.57 30.00 31.62
CA ASP A 556 -9.46 30.00 30.67
C ASP A 556 -8.19 30.62 31.27
N GLN A 557 -7.05 30.04 31.00
CA GLN A 557 -5.75 30.47 31.49
C GLN A 557 -4.82 30.77 30.31
N ASN A 558 -3.83 31.64 30.52
CA ASN A 558 -2.74 31.79 29.55
C ASN A 558 -1.68 30.72 29.82
N ALA A 559 -1.25 30.02 28.76
CA ALA A 559 -0.08 29.17 28.82
C ALA A 559 1.17 30.07 28.85
N VAL A 560 1.86 30.09 29.96
CA VAL A 560 3.11 30.87 30.14
C VAL A 560 4.28 29.89 30.25
N GLY A 561 5.39 30.21 29.56
CA GLY A 561 6.60 29.41 29.61
C GLY A 561 7.10 29.24 31.05
N GLY A 562 7.42 27.99 31.41
CA GLY A 562 8.01 27.61 32.68
C GLY A 562 9.49 27.35 32.56
#